data_38ceae5764ec1ed18d2c8574f362b993
#
_entry.id   38ceae5764ec1ed18d2c8574f362b993
#
_cell.length_a   1.000
_cell.length_b   1.000
_cell.length_c   1.000
_cell.angle_alpha   90.00
_cell.angle_beta   90.00
_cell.angle_gamma   90.00
#
_symmetry.space_group_name_H-M   'P 1'
#
loop_
_entity.id
_entity.type
_entity.pdbx_description
1 polymer ?
#
loop_
_entity_poly.entity_id
_entity_poly.type
_entity_poly.pdbx_seq_one_letter_code
_entity_poly.pdbx_strand_id
1 'polypeptide(L)'
;MEFLTNDKLVIVGAGGAIGSNMAQTALMLGLTPNICLYDIYGPGVNGVAEELYHCAFEGANITWTTDPEVAFTGAKYIISSGGAPRKEGMTREDLLKGNCQIAAEFGDNIRKYCPDVNHVVVIFNPADVTALTALIRSGLKPSQLTSLAALDSTRLQSAIAKELGVPQYKVENARTYGGHGEAMAVFASKITVDGKPLAEFNIPEDKWAEIKHATIQGGSNIIKLRGRSSFQSPAYQSVLMIQAAMGGPEFNWPAGCYVNTEKYQNVLMAMPTVIDATGVHFGEVEGTAEEIAALDASYSHLQVMRDEIINLGIIPPVAEWKTINPNL
;
A
#
# COMPACT_ATOMS: atom_id res chain seq x y z
N MET A 1 11.64 -11.68 -23.23
CA MET A 1 10.80 -11.89 -22.03
C MET A 1 9.35 -11.74 -22.45
N GLU A 2 8.44 -12.58 -21.96
CA GLU A 2 7.00 -12.39 -22.20
C GLU A 2 6.46 -11.43 -21.14
N PHE A 3 5.77 -10.37 -21.59
CA PHE A 3 5.16 -9.39 -20.69
C PHE A 3 3.66 -9.61 -20.59
N LEU A 4 3.10 -9.34 -19.38
CA LEU A 4 1.69 -9.53 -19.09
C LEU A 4 0.81 -8.55 -19.88
N THR A 5 1.25 -7.30 -20.06
CA THR A 5 0.59 -6.25 -20.84
C THR A 5 1.63 -5.34 -21.51
N ASN A 6 1.17 -4.50 -22.44
CA ASN A 6 1.97 -3.43 -23.03
C ASN A 6 1.60 -2.04 -22.46
N ASP A 7 0.77 -1.97 -21.45
CA ASP A 7 0.31 -0.73 -20.86
C ASP A 7 1.44 -0.01 -20.10
N LYS A 8 1.40 1.31 -20.06
CA LYS A 8 2.37 2.12 -19.34
C LYS A 8 2.17 2.01 -17.83
N LEU A 9 3.23 1.59 -17.12
CA LEU A 9 3.35 1.61 -15.66
C LEU A 9 4.21 2.79 -15.22
N VAL A 10 3.68 3.64 -14.34
CA VAL A 10 4.44 4.74 -13.72
C VAL A 10 4.84 4.37 -12.30
N ILE A 11 6.12 4.52 -12.00
CA ILE A 11 6.67 4.39 -10.64
C ILE A 11 6.97 5.79 -10.12
N VAL A 12 6.21 6.24 -9.13
CA VAL A 12 6.36 7.54 -8.48
C VAL A 12 7.26 7.42 -7.26
N GLY A 13 8.21 8.34 -7.11
CA GLY A 13 9.27 8.26 -6.10
C GLY A 13 10.37 7.26 -6.52
N ALA A 14 10.60 7.16 -7.83
CA ALA A 14 11.46 6.13 -8.42
C ALA A 14 12.94 6.29 -8.09
N GLY A 15 13.41 7.49 -7.76
CA GLY A 15 14.77 7.75 -7.31
C GLY A 15 15.09 7.20 -5.92
N GLY A 16 14.06 6.81 -5.14
CA GLY A 16 14.20 6.23 -3.82
C GLY A 16 14.40 4.71 -3.83
N ALA A 17 14.82 4.15 -2.67
CA ALA A 17 15.08 2.71 -2.55
C ALA A 17 13.83 1.84 -2.80
N ILE A 18 12.65 2.30 -2.42
CA ILE A 18 11.40 1.57 -2.66
C ILE A 18 11.07 1.62 -4.15
N GLY A 19 11.09 2.81 -4.76
CA GLY A 19 10.73 3.02 -6.16
C GLY A 19 11.64 2.28 -7.13
N SER A 20 12.96 2.31 -6.92
CA SER A 20 13.92 1.55 -7.71
C SER A 20 13.69 0.04 -7.63
N ASN A 21 13.40 -0.49 -6.42
CA ASN A 21 13.03 -1.89 -6.24
C ASN A 21 11.69 -2.26 -6.90
N MET A 22 10.69 -1.37 -6.90
CA MET A 22 9.42 -1.60 -7.61
C MET A 22 9.66 -1.75 -9.11
N ALA A 23 10.45 -0.84 -9.70
CA ALA A 23 10.78 -0.88 -11.12
C ALA A 23 11.50 -2.17 -11.50
N GLN A 24 12.54 -2.54 -10.76
CA GLN A 24 13.26 -3.79 -10.98
C GLN A 24 12.36 -5.01 -10.82
N THR A 25 11.54 -5.05 -9.76
CA THR A 25 10.63 -6.17 -9.52
C THR A 25 9.58 -6.31 -10.63
N ALA A 26 9.01 -5.19 -11.11
CA ALA A 26 8.05 -5.20 -12.20
C ALA A 26 8.65 -5.76 -13.49
N LEU A 27 9.90 -5.40 -13.82
CA LEU A 27 10.61 -5.93 -14.97
C LEU A 27 10.95 -7.42 -14.78
N MET A 28 11.44 -7.82 -13.60
CA MET A 28 11.76 -9.24 -13.31
C MET A 28 10.55 -10.15 -13.40
N LEU A 29 9.38 -9.67 -13.00
CA LEU A 29 8.10 -10.41 -13.08
C LEU A 29 7.43 -10.29 -14.46
N GLY A 30 7.98 -9.50 -15.39
CA GLY A 30 7.44 -9.36 -16.73
C GLY A 30 6.08 -8.64 -16.77
N LEU A 31 5.84 -7.63 -15.95
CA LEU A 31 4.54 -6.96 -15.91
C LEU A 31 4.26 -6.23 -17.23
N THR A 32 5.15 -5.34 -17.61
CA THR A 32 5.07 -4.55 -18.85
C THR A 32 6.47 -4.13 -19.31
N PRO A 33 6.72 -4.01 -20.61
CA PRO A 33 7.95 -3.41 -21.08
C PRO A 33 8.01 -1.90 -20.82
N ASN A 34 6.86 -1.20 -20.73
CA ASN A 34 6.77 0.26 -20.73
C ASN A 34 6.74 0.80 -19.30
N ILE A 35 7.91 1.05 -18.71
CA ILE A 35 8.05 1.62 -17.36
C ILE A 35 8.51 3.07 -17.46
N CYS A 36 7.78 3.97 -16.80
CA CYS A 36 8.17 5.36 -16.63
C CYS A 36 8.53 5.62 -15.16
N LEU A 37 9.76 6.00 -14.92
CA LEU A 37 10.28 6.39 -13.62
C LEU A 37 10.04 7.89 -13.42
N TYR A 38 9.28 8.25 -12.39
CA TYR A 38 9.00 9.64 -12.05
C TYR A 38 9.51 9.97 -10.65
N ASP A 39 10.26 11.05 -10.55
CA ASP A 39 10.71 11.63 -9.28
C ASP A 39 10.95 13.12 -9.45
N ILE A 40 10.82 13.90 -8.38
CA ILE A 40 11.14 15.32 -8.38
C ILE A 40 12.66 15.60 -8.38
N TYR A 41 13.47 14.59 -8.01
CA TYR A 41 14.91 14.67 -7.98
C TYR A 41 15.53 14.00 -9.22
N GLY A 42 15.75 14.80 -10.26
CA GLY A 42 16.23 14.34 -11.57
C GLY A 42 17.51 13.50 -11.54
N PRO A 43 18.60 13.91 -10.85
CA PRO A 43 19.80 13.08 -10.78
C PRO A 43 19.58 11.70 -10.18
N GLY A 44 18.72 11.59 -9.15
CA GLY A 44 18.41 10.30 -8.51
C GLY A 44 17.65 9.36 -9.44
N VAL A 45 16.59 9.85 -10.09
CA VAL A 45 15.79 9.02 -11.00
C VAL A 45 16.54 8.64 -12.26
N ASN A 46 17.37 9.54 -12.78
CA ASN A 46 18.28 9.23 -13.89
C ASN A 46 19.27 8.12 -13.53
N GLY A 47 19.88 8.20 -12.33
CA GLY A 47 20.79 7.15 -11.85
C GLY A 47 20.12 5.77 -11.76
N VAL A 48 18.86 5.72 -11.28
CA VAL A 48 18.08 4.47 -11.26
C VAL A 48 17.79 3.95 -12.68
N ALA A 49 17.46 4.85 -13.62
CA ALA A 49 17.24 4.46 -15.02
C ALA A 49 18.50 3.85 -15.64
N GLU A 50 19.67 4.49 -15.46
CA GLU A 50 20.95 3.98 -15.94
C GLU A 50 21.27 2.60 -15.34
N GLU A 51 21.07 2.41 -14.04
CA GLU A 51 21.31 1.13 -13.37
C GLU A 51 20.39 0.02 -13.91
N LEU A 52 19.11 0.34 -14.18
CA LEU A 52 18.16 -0.59 -14.79
C LEU A 52 18.53 -0.92 -16.25
N TYR A 53 19.07 0.03 -17.02
CA TYR A 53 19.62 -0.25 -18.35
C TYR A 53 20.79 -1.24 -18.29
N HIS A 54 21.65 -1.14 -17.27
CA HIS A 54 22.75 -2.09 -17.08
C HIS A 54 22.27 -3.51 -16.75
N CYS A 55 21.04 -3.69 -16.28
CA CYS A 55 20.41 -5.01 -16.09
C CYS A 55 20.06 -5.70 -17.42
N ALA A 56 20.01 -4.96 -18.53
CA ALA A 56 19.76 -5.47 -19.89
C ALA A 56 18.46 -6.32 -20.00
N PHE A 57 17.39 -5.86 -19.39
CA PHE A 57 16.08 -6.53 -19.50
C PHE A 57 15.62 -6.54 -20.97
N GLU A 58 15.52 -7.73 -21.56
CA GLU A 58 15.14 -7.91 -22.95
C GLU A 58 13.73 -7.39 -23.23
N GLY A 59 13.62 -6.47 -24.20
CA GLY A 59 12.35 -5.87 -24.61
C GLY A 59 11.85 -4.73 -23.72
N ALA A 60 12.56 -4.39 -22.63
CA ALA A 60 12.14 -3.30 -21.76
C ALA A 60 12.33 -1.92 -22.41
N ASN A 61 11.35 -1.06 -22.25
CA ASN A 61 11.36 0.35 -22.61
C ASN A 61 11.25 1.18 -21.32
N ILE A 62 12.39 1.57 -20.76
CA ILE A 62 12.50 2.31 -19.52
C ILE A 62 12.65 3.79 -19.85
N THR A 63 11.80 4.63 -19.32
CA THR A 63 11.89 6.08 -19.45
C THR A 63 11.93 6.71 -18.06
N TRP A 64 12.43 7.93 -17.95
CA TRP A 64 12.40 8.69 -16.71
C TRP A 64 12.10 10.17 -16.98
N THR A 65 11.51 10.85 -15.99
CA THR A 65 11.17 12.26 -16.07
C THR A 65 10.97 12.87 -14.69
N THR A 66 11.11 14.20 -14.63
CA THR A 66 10.69 15.02 -13.48
C THR A 66 9.42 15.81 -13.77
N ASP A 67 8.85 15.66 -14.97
CA ASP A 67 7.63 16.33 -15.41
C ASP A 67 6.41 15.40 -15.20
N PRO A 68 5.44 15.80 -14.35
CA PRO A 68 4.25 14.99 -14.11
C PRO A 68 3.38 14.81 -15.35
N GLU A 69 3.32 15.77 -16.28
CA GLU A 69 2.56 15.60 -17.53
C GLU A 69 3.13 14.49 -18.37
N VAL A 70 4.45 14.46 -18.56
CA VAL A 70 5.15 13.40 -19.29
C VAL A 70 5.00 12.06 -18.58
N ALA A 71 5.10 12.03 -17.25
CA ALA A 71 4.95 10.81 -16.46
C ALA A 71 3.56 10.19 -16.59
N PHE A 72 2.53 10.98 -16.31
CA PHE A 72 1.16 10.47 -16.15
C PHE A 72 0.38 10.33 -17.48
N THR A 73 0.70 11.10 -18.50
CA THR A 73 0.00 10.97 -19.80
C THR A 73 0.13 9.55 -20.35
N GLY A 74 -1.01 8.90 -20.59
CA GLY A 74 -1.10 7.54 -21.08
C GLY A 74 -0.81 6.44 -20.04
N ALA A 75 -0.63 6.79 -18.78
CA ALA A 75 -0.47 5.80 -17.70
C ALA A 75 -1.75 4.99 -17.51
N LYS A 76 -1.61 3.67 -17.44
CA LYS A 76 -2.72 2.75 -17.12
C LYS A 76 -2.58 2.17 -15.71
N TYR A 77 -1.36 2.14 -15.18
CA TYR A 77 -1.06 1.65 -13.84
C TYR A 77 -0.04 2.57 -13.16
N ILE A 78 -0.22 2.80 -11.86
CA ILE A 78 0.67 3.67 -11.09
C ILE A 78 0.95 3.04 -9.71
N ILE A 79 2.21 3.04 -9.29
CA ILE A 79 2.59 2.75 -7.91
C ILE A 79 3.31 3.99 -7.37
N SER A 80 2.84 4.52 -6.23
CA SER A 80 3.44 5.72 -5.63
C SER A 80 4.05 5.45 -4.26
N SER A 81 5.36 5.67 -4.17
CA SER A 81 6.14 5.79 -2.93
C SER A 81 6.65 7.22 -2.71
N GLY A 82 6.06 8.19 -3.39
CA GLY A 82 6.55 9.55 -3.54
C GLY A 82 6.39 10.48 -2.31
N GLY A 83 6.15 9.94 -1.12
CA GLY A 83 6.07 10.74 0.09
C GLY A 83 7.42 11.18 0.64
N ALA A 84 7.42 12.27 1.43
CA ALA A 84 8.60 12.71 2.14
C ALA A 84 8.88 11.83 3.38
N PRO A 85 10.13 11.41 3.63
CA PRO A 85 10.49 10.70 4.84
C PRO A 85 10.45 11.65 6.05
N ARG A 86 10.18 11.10 7.24
CA ARG A 86 10.27 11.87 8.48
C ARG A 86 11.71 12.34 8.69
N LYS A 87 11.88 13.64 8.86
CA LYS A 87 13.18 14.26 9.19
C LYS A 87 13.28 14.51 10.69
N GLU A 88 14.51 14.65 11.19
CA GLU A 88 14.77 15.04 12.57
C GLU A 88 14.10 16.39 12.87
N GLY A 89 13.43 16.47 14.02
CA GLY A 89 12.68 17.67 14.43
C GLY A 89 11.26 17.77 13.87
N MET A 90 10.86 16.97 12.89
CA MET A 90 9.47 16.95 12.40
C MET A 90 8.53 16.30 13.39
N THR A 91 7.41 16.95 13.66
CA THR A 91 6.29 16.39 14.40
C THR A 91 5.56 15.35 13.55
N ARG A 92 4.67 14.56 14.20
CA ARG A 92 3.77 13.64 13.48
C ARG A 92 2.79 14.42 12.59
N GLU A 93 2.30 15.56 13.08
CA GLU A 93 1.40 16.45 12.35
C GLU A 93 2.06 17.06 11.10
N ASP A 94 3.33 17.52 11.21
CA ASP A 94 4.08 18.04 10.05
C ASP A 94 4.21 16.99 8.94
N LEU A 95 4.51 15.74 9.32
CA LEU A 95 4.61 14.63 8.37
C LEU A 95 3.26 14.31 7.73
N LEU A 96 2.20 14.25 8.53
CA LEU A 96 0.84 14.02 8.07
C LEU A 96 0.43 15.10 7.06
N LYS A 97 0.57 16.36 7.45
CA LYS A 97 0.23 17.51 6.60
C LYS A 97 1.01 17.50 5.29
N GLY A 98 2.33 17.36 5.36
CA GLY A 98 3.21 17.38 4.18
C GLY A 98 2.88 16.25 3.20
N ASN A 99 2.73 15.02 3.71
CA ASN A 99 2.46 13.87 2.84
C ASN A 99 1.03 13.86 2.29
N CYS A 100 0.05 14.37 3.02
CA CYS A 100 -1.30 14.52 2.48
C CYS A 100 -1.38 15.65 1.43
N GLN A 101 -0.58 16.71 1.52
CA GLN A 101 -0.45 17.71 0.46
C GLN A 101 0.15 17.09 -0.82
N ILE A 102 1.21 16.30 -0.69
CA ILE A 102 1.79 15.53 -1.81
C ILE A 102 0.74 14.58 -2.42
N ALA A 103 -0.06 13.91 -1.58
CA ALA A 103 -1.13 13.03 -2.04
C ALA A 103 -2.24 13.78 -2.79
N ALA A 104 -2.56 15.00 -2.36
CA ALA A 104 -3.53 15.86 -3.05
C ALA A 104 -3.03 16.24 -4.45
N GLU A 105 -1.77 16.72 -4.57
CA GLU A 105 -1.14 17.02 -5.86
C GLU A 105 -1.05 15.80 -6.77
N PHE A 106 -0.73 14.64 -6.19
CA PHE A 106 -0.70 13.36 -6.89
C PHE A 106 -2.09 13.01 -7.46
N GLY A 107 -3.15 13.15 -6.66
CA GLY A 107 -4.53 12.96 -7.11
C GLY A 107 -4.93 13.94 -8.22
N ASP A 108 -4.56 15.21 -8.09
CA ASP A 108 -4.83 16.23 -9.12
C ASP A 108 -4.12 15.94 -10.44
N ASN A 109 -2.87 15.44 -10.38
CA ASN A 109 -2.12 15.01 -11.57
C ASN A 109 -2.79 13.82 -12.27
N ILE A 110 -3.29 12.82 -11.50
CA ILE A 110 -4.06 11.70 -12.07
C ILE A 110 -5.30 12.22 -12.78
N ARG A 111 -6.08 13.07 -12.12
CA ARG A 111 -7.30 13.66 -12.72
C ARG A 111 -7.01 14.38 -14.01
N LYS A 112 -5.91 15.12 -14.07
CA LYS A 112 -5.57 15.98 -15.20
C LYS A 112 -4.99 15.19 -16.38
N TYR A 113 -4.10 14.24 -16.12
CA TYR A 113 -3.26 13.65 -17.15
C TYR A 113 -3.59 12.18 -17.48
N CYS A 114 -4.21 11.43 -16.56
CA CYS A 114 -4.58 10.02 -16.78
C CYS A 114 -5.88 9.63 -16.06
N PRO A 115 -7.02 10.33 -16.32
CA PRO A 115 -8.29 10.04 -15.64
C PRO A 115 -8.83 8.63 -15.95
N ASP A 116 -8.30 7.95 -16.93
CA ASP A 116 -8.63 6.61 -17.38
C ASP A 116 -7.63 5.53 -16.89
N VAL A 117 -6.83 5.84 -15.85
CA VAL A 117 -5.94 4.88 -15.22
C VAL A 117 -6.74 3.69 -14.66
N ASN A 118 -6.23 2.47 -14.86
CA ASN A 118 -6.92 1.26 -14.43
C ASN A 118 -6.77 1.02 -12.92
N HIS A 119 -5.54 1.14 -12.39
CA HIS A 119 -5.29 0.95 -10.97
C HIS A 119 -4.11 1.76 -10.44
N VAL A 120 -4.25 2.22 -9.20
CA VAL A 120 -3.25 3.00 -8.46
C VAL A 120 -2.99 2.37 -7.10
N VAL A 121 -1.72 2.17 -6.76
CA VAL A 121 -1.29 1.72 -5.42
C VAL A 121 -0.52 2.84 -4.72
N VAL A 122 -0.97 3.26 -3.54
CA VAL A 122 -0.32 4.27 -2.70
C VAL A 122 0.35 3.60 -1.52
N ILE A 123 1.65 3.86 -1.30
CA ILE A 123 2.42 3.18 -0.24
C ILE A 123 3.18 4.12 0.70
N PHE A 124 3.11 5.43 0.52
CA PHE A 124 3.79 6.38 1.41
C PHE A 124 2.92 6.79 2.60
N ASN A 125 3.57 6.88 3.76
CA ASN A 125 2.88 7.05 5.04
C ASN A 125 2.45 8.51 5.33
N PRO A 126 1.33 8.65 6.06
CA PRO A 126 0.41 7.62 6.56
C PRO A 126 -0.49 7.07 5.44
N ALA A 127 -0.24 5.81 5.01
CA ALA A 127 -0.75 5.26 3.76
C ALA A 127 -2.28 5.34 3.61
N ASP A 128 -3.03 5.16 4.71
CA ASP A 128 -4.49 5.16 4.65
C ASP A 128 -5.05 6.55 4.32
N VAL A 129 -4.55 7.60 4.97
CA VAL A 129 -5.05 8.97 4.72
C VAL A 129 -4.44 9.60 3.48
N THR A 130 -3.22 9.24 3.08
CA THR A 130 -2.63 9.70 1.81
C THR A 130 -3.37 9.07 0.62
N ALA A 131 -3.70 7.78 0.69
CA ALA A 131 -4.50 7.10 -0.32
C ALA A 131 -5.93 7.65 -0.38
N LEU A 132 -6.57 7.92 0.78
CA LEU A 132 -7.88 8.55 0.84
C LEU A 132 -7.85 9.94 0.18
N THR A 133 -6.84 10.74 0.49
CA THR A 133 -6.64 12.08 -0.09
C THR A 133 -6.50 12.00 -1.62
N ALA A 134 -5.64 11.09 -2.10
CA ALA A 134 -5.45 10.85 -3.53
C ALA A 134 -6.75 10.39 -4.22
N LEU A 135 -7.52 9.50 -3.60
CA LEU A 135 -8.80 9.04 -4.13
C LEU A 135 -9.81 10.18 -4.27
N ILE A 136 -9.98 11.02 -3.25
CA ILE A 136 -10.89 12.16 -3.29
C ILE A 136 -10.49 13.13 -4.40
N ARG A 137 -9.20 13.43 -4.53
CA ARG A 137 -8.67 14.41 -5.48
C ARG A 137 -8.63 13.90 -6.92
N SER A 138 -8.36 12.61 -7.14
CA SER A 138 -8.18 12.04 -8.49
C SER A 138 -9.47 11.87 -9.28
N GLY A 139 -10.61 11.73 -8.62
CA GLY A 139 -11.87 11.41 -9.30
C GLY A 139 -11.99 9.94 -9.71
N LEU A 140 -11.10 9.08 -9.26
CA LEU A 140 -11.15 7.64 -9.53
C LEU A 140 -12.32 6.97 -8.80
N LYS A 141 -12.72 5.81 -9.30
CA LYS A 141 -13.65 4.93 -8.56
C LYS A 141 -12.91 4.28 -7.38
N PRO A 142 -13.59 3.99 -6.28
CA PRO A 142 -13.03 3.25 -5.15
C PRO A 142 -12.29 1.97 -5.53
N SER A 143 -12.78 1.24 -6.55
CA SER A 143 -12.15 0.01 -7.03
C SER A 143 -10.81 0.20 -7.76
N GLN A 144 -10.46 1.43 -8.13
CA GLN A 144 -9.24 1.75 -8.90
C GLN A 144 -8.07 2.21 -8.04
N LEU A 145 -8.24 2.33 -6.72
CA LEU A 145 -7.17 2.80 -5.84
C LEU A 145 -7.10 2.00 -4.53
N THR A 146 -5.88 1.60 -4.18
CA THR A 146 -5.58 0.87 -2.94
C THR A 146 -4.38 1.47 -2.23
N SER A 147 -4.28 1.23 -0.91
CA SER A 147 -3.04 1.37 -0.17
C SER A 147 -2.42 0.01 0.16
N LEU A 148 -1.10 -0.01 0.41
CA LEU A 148 -0.39 -1.22 0.81
C LEU A 148 -0.60 -1.49 2.30
N ALA A 149 -1.35 -2.55 2.64
CA ALA A 149 -1.52 -3.05 4.00
C ALA A 149 -1.04 -4.52 4.17
N ALA A 150 -0.89 -5.27 3.09
CA ALA A 150 -0.51 -6.67 3.08
C ALA A 150 0.75 -6.98 3.89
N LEU A 151 1.67 -6.03 3.94
CA LEU A 151 2.94 -6.16 4.64
C LEU A 151 2.77 -6.46 6.14
N ASP A 152 1.73 -5.94 6.77
CA ASP A 152 1.45 -6.18 8.18
C ASP A 152 1.02 -7.64 8.42
N SER A 153 0.19 -8.16 7.53
CA SER A 153 -0.22 -9.58 7.54
C SER A 153 0.96 -10.53 7.31
N THR A 154 1.86 -10.21 6.38
CA THR A 154 3.06 -11.04 6.15
C THR A 154 4.07 -10.96 7.29
N ARG A 155 4.10 -9.86 8.06
CA ARG A 155 4.86 -9.75 9.32
C ARG A 155 4.28 -10.66 10.39
N LEU A 156 2.96 -10.68 10.56
CA LEU A 156 2.27 -11.59 11.46
C LEU A 156 2.57 -13.05 11.11
N GLN A 157 2.43 -13.41 9.83
CA GLN A 157 2.76 -14.74 9.31
C GLN A 157 4.20 -15.13 9.66
N SER A 158 5.15 -14.23 9.42
CA SER A 158 6.57 -14.46 9.71
C SER A 158 6.87 -14.59 11.21
N ALA A 159 6.21 -13.81 12.05
CA ALA A 159 6.40 -13.85 13.49
C ALA A 159 5.91 -15.20 14.09
N ILE A 160 4.72 -15.65 13.66
CA ILE A 160 4.18 -16.96 14.06
C ILE A 160 5.08 -18.09 13.56
N ALA A 161 5.51 -18.06 12.31
CA ALA A 161 6.37 -19.08 11.73
C ALA A 161 7.69 -19.22 12.51
N LYS A 162 8.29 -18.11 12.92
CA LYS A 162 9.52 -18.09 13.72
C LYS A 162 9.30 -18.65 15.13
N GLU A 163 8.21 -18.29 15.78
CA GLU A 163 7.88 -18.79 17.12
C GLU A 163 7.70 -20.29 17.12
N LEU A 164 7.02 -20.82 16.11
CA LEU A 164 6.72 -22.26 15.99
C LEU A 164 7.82 -23.07 15.29
N GLY A 165 8.89 -22.42 14.79
CA GLY A 165 9.97 -23.09 14.07
C GLY A 165 9.54 -23.76 12.76
N VAL A 166 8.53 -23.22 12.08
CA VAL A 166 7.99 -23.74 10.82
C VAL A 166 8.31 -22.84 9.64
N PRO A 167 8.33 -23.35 8.41
CA PRO A 167 8.42 -22.53 7.21
C PRO A 167 7.24 -21.53 7.13
N GLN A 168 7.51 -20.29 6.72
CA GLN A 168 6.51 -19.21 6.67
C GLN A 168 5.25 -19.60 5.88
N TYR A 169 5.39 -20.28 4.75
CA TYR A 169 4.27 -20.69 3.88
C TYR A 169 3.32 -21.71 4.53
N LYS A 170 3.72 -22.35 5.65
CA LYS A 170 2.86 -23.24 6.45
C LYS A 170 1.87 -22.49 7.35
N VAL A 171 2.10 -21.20 7.56
CA VAL A 171 1.19 -20.34 8.32
C VAL A 171 0.24 -19.67 7.34
N GLU A 172 -1.02 -20.05 7.36
CA GLU A 172 -2.06 -19.57 6.47
C GLU A 172 -3.05 -18.66 7.21
N ASN A 173 -3.73 -17.81 6.49
CA ASN A 173 -4.75 -16.89 7.02
C ASN A 173 -4.30 -15.97 8.14
N ALA A 174 -2.99 -15.70 8.26
CA ALA A 174 -2.51 -14.62 9.11
C ALA A 174 -2.93 -13.27 8.51
N ARG A 175 -3.84 -12.56 9.17
CA ARG A 175 -4.44 -11.33 8.64
C ARG A 175 -4.41 -10.22 9.67
N THR A 176 -4.19 -9.00 9.16
CA THR A 176 -4.35 -7.75 9.90
C THR A 176 -5.30 -6.85 9.12
N TYR A 177 -6.20 -6.16 9.79
CA TYR A 177 -7.17 -5.27 9.18
C TYR A 177 -7.14 -3.90 9.87
N GLY A 178 -7.88 -2.93 9.30
CA GLY A 178 -7.91 -1.57 9.82
C GLY A 178 -6.79 -0.69 9.30
N GLY A 179 -6.30 0.23 10.11
CA GLY A 179 -5.23 1.16 9.76
C GLY A 179 -3.85 0.50 9.75
N HIS A 180 -2.99 0.97 8.83
CA HIS A 180 -1.60 0.53 8.76
C HIS A 180 -0.77 1.05 9.95
N GLY A 181 0.13 0.24 10.49
CA GLY A 181 1.03 0.59 11.58
C GLY A 181 0.46 0.27 12.96
N GLU A 182 0.60 1.19 13.93
CA GLU A 182 0.25 0.93 15.34
C GLU A 182 -1.24 0.67 15.57
N ALA A 183 -2.11 1.13 14.66
CA ALA A 183 -3.54 0.99 14.75
C ALA A 183 -4.07 -0.31 14.12
N MET A 184 -3.22 -1.18 13.58
CA MET A 184 -3.68 -2.43 12.96
C MET A 184 -4.37 -3.37 13.97
N ALA A 185 -5.45 -4.01 13.53
CA ALA A 185 -6.12 -5.08 14.25
C ALA A 185 -5.60 -6.44 13.78
N VAL A 186 -5.08 -7.25 14.71
CA VAL A 186 -4.56 -8.59 14.43
C VAL A 186 -5.67 -9.62 14.56
N PHE A 187 -5.88 -10.42 13.51
CA PHE A 187 -6.87 -11.48 13.45
C PHE A 187 -6.19 -12.85 13.46
N ALA A 188 -6.38 -13.59 14.54
CA ALA A 188 -5.75 -14.87 14.79
C ALA A 188 -6.71 -16.07 14.73
N SER A 189 -8.01 -15.82 14.88
CA SER A 189 -9.02 -16.88 15.04
C SER A 189 -9.14 -17.83 13.85
N LYS A 190 -8.74 -17.37 12.65
CA LYS A 190 -8.77 -18.18 11.41
C LYS A 190 -7.39 -18.64 10.93
N ILE A 191 -6.33 -18.38 11.70
CA ILE A 191 -4.97 -18.81 11.33
C ILE A 191 -4.87 -20.32 11.45
N THR A 192 -4.27 -20.94 10.43
CA THR A 192 -3.86 -22.32 10.45
C THR A 192 -2.36 -22.46 10.26
N VAL A 193 -1.79 -23.52 10.79
CA VAL A 193 -0.38 -23.88 10.65
C VAL A 193 -0.31 -25.34 10.21
N ASP A 194 0.18 -25.57 9.00
CA ASP A 194 0.20 -26.91 8.37
C ASP A 194 -1.20 -27.58 8.39
N GLY A 195 -2.25 -26.78 8.11
CA GLY A 195 -3.64 -27.21 8.08
C GLY A 195 -4.33 -27.35 9.44
N LYS A 196 -3.62 -27.10 10.56
CA LYS A 196 -4.20 -27.18 11.92
C LYS A 196 -4.50 -25.79 12.46
N PRO A 197 -5.61 -25.56 13.17
CA PRO A 197 -5.90 -24.31 13.83
C PRO A 197 -4.76 -23.83 14.75
N LEU A 198 -4.42 -22.54 14.72
CA LEU A 198 -3.36 -21.97 15.56
C LEU A 198 -3.57 -22.26 17.06
N ALA A 199 -4.83 -22.32 17.51
CA ALA A 199 -5.18 -22.62 18.90
C ALA A 199 -4.65 -23.98 19.39
N GLU A 200 -4.44 -24.98 18.51
CA GLU A 200 -3.90 -26.29 18.87
C GLU A 200 -2.41 -26.24 19.26
N PHE A 201 -1.70 -25.18 18.88
CA PHE A 201 -0.27 -25.02 19.18
C PHE A 201 -0.01 -24.46 20.58
N ASN A 202 -1.05 -24.07 21.31
CA ASN A 202 -0.98 -23.62 22.70
C ASN A 202 0.14 -22.58 22.94
N ILE A 203 0.23 -21.56 22.09
CA ILE A 203 1.21 -20.48 22.24
C ILE A 203 0.92 -19.76 23.56
N PRO A 204 1.89 -19.65 24.50
CA PRO A 204 1.72 -18.96 25.75
C PRO A 204 1.30 -17.51 25.54
N GLU A 205 0.53 -16.92 26.47
CA GLU A 205 -0.01 -15.58 26.35
C GLU A 205 1.08 -14.50 26.21
N ASP A 206 2.17 -14.63 26.95
CA ASP A 206 3.35 -13.77 26.85
C ASP A 206 4.00 -13.85 25.46
N LYS A 207 4.12 -15.04 24.88
CA LYS A 207 4.64 -15.24 23.54
C LYS A 207 3.69 -14.69 22.46
N TRP A 208 2.42 -14.85 22.67
CA TRP A 208 1.42 -14.24 21.77
C TRP A 208 1.50 -12.70 21.81
N ALA A 209 1.71 -12.11 22.97
CA ALA A 209 1.95 -10.67 23.11
C ALA A 209 3.23 -10.23 22.38
N GLU A 210 4.33 -11.01 22.48
CA GLU A 210 5.57 -10.77 21.72
C GLU A 210 5.34 -10.83 20.20
N ILE A 211 4.58 -11.81 19.70
CA ILE A 211 4.22 -11.94 18.27
C ILE A 211 3.46 -10.71 17.79
N LYS A 212 2.43 -10.28 18.53
CA LYS A 212 1.67 -9.07 18.19
C LYS A 212 2.56 -7.83 18.18
N HIS A 213 3.40 -7.67 19.21
CA HIS A 213 4.33 -6.55 19.29
C HIS A 213 5.34 -6.55 18.13
N ALA A 214 5.92 -7.71 17.78
CA ALA A 214 6.85 -7.84 16.67
C ALA A 214 6.18 -7.52 15.30
N THR A 215 4.91 -7.85 15.15
CA THR A 215 4.12 -7.52 13.96
C THR A 215 3.93 -6.02 13.84
N ILE A 216 3.42 -5.37 14.89
CA ILE A 216 3.17 -3.92 14.92
C ILE A 216 4.46 -3.13 14.75
N GLN A 217 5.53 -3.53 15.43
CA GLN A 217 6.85 -2.88 15.39
C GLN A 217 7.74 -3.35 14.24
N GLY A 218 7.21 -4.12 13.29
CA GLY A 218 8.01 -4.71 12.21
C GLY A 218 8.82 -3.70 11.40
N GLY A 219 8.25 -2.52 11.13
CA GLY A 219 8.95 -1.41 10.47
C GLY A 219 10.12 -0.87 11.30
N SER A 220 9.87 -0.58 12.58
CA SER A 220 10.89 -0.08 13.53
C SER A 220 12.01 -1.09 13.74
N ASN A 221 11.69 -2.37 13.78
CA ASN A 221 12.68 -3.44 13.90
C ASN A 221 13.63 -3.51 12.70
N ILE A 222 13.12 -3.33 11.48
CA ILE A 222 13.96 -3.26 10.28
C ILE A 222 14.88 -2.03 10.33
N ILE A 223 14.37 -0.87 10.78
CA ILE A 223 15.21 0.33 10.93
C ILE A 223 16.36 0.07 11.92
N LYS A 224 16.07 -0.55 13.06
CA LYS A 224 17.11 -0.91 14.06
C LYS A 224 18.19 -1.83 13.48
N LEU A 225 17.78 -2.82 12.67
CA LEU A 225 18.71 -3.79 12.07
C LEU A 225 19.50 -3.25 10.88
N ARG A 226 18.90 -2.37 10.06
CA ARG A 226 19.48 -1.95 8.77
C ARG A 226 19.89 -0.48 8.71
N GLY A 227 19.58 0.33 9.74
CA GLY A 227 19.81 1.79 9.74
C GLY A 227 18.91 2.57 8.78
N ARG A 228 17.91 1.90 8.15
CA ARG A 228 16.97 2.51 7.21
C ARG A 228 15.66 1.74 7.15
N SER A 229 14.61 2.40 6.66
CA SER A 229 13.28 1.80 6.47
C SER A 229 13.31 0.60 5.53
N SER A 230 12.32 -0.27 5.71
CA SER A 230 12.03 -1.38 4.80
C SER A 230 11.78 -0.87 3.39
N PHE A 231 12.31 -1.54 2.36
CA PHE A 231 12.08 -1.18 0.97
C PHE A 231 11.80 -2.39 0.06
N GLN A 232 12.42 -3.56 0.32
CA GLN A 232 12.24 -4.75 -0.50
C GLN A 232 10.81 -5.31 -0.38
N SER A 233 10.32 -5.52 0.83
CA SER A 233 8.99 -6.09 1.06
C SER A 233 7.84 -5.15 0.62
N PRO A 234 7.85 -3.83 0.91
CA PRO A 234 6.81 -2.96 0.38
C PRO A 234 6.85 -2.84 -1.15
N ALA A 235 8.04 -2.81 -1.77
CA ALA A 235 8.16 -2.82 -3.22
C ALA A 235 7.58 -4.10 -3.83
N TYR A 236 7.96 -5.26 -3.32
CA TYR A 236 7.48 -6.54 -3.83
C TYR A 236 5.95 -6.67 -3.71
N GLN A 237 5.39 -6.40 -2.54
CA GLN A 237 3.95 -6.53 -2.32
C GLN A 237 3.14 -5.55 -3.19
N SER A 238 3.58 -4.30 -3.34
CA SER A 238 2.88 -3.33 -4.18
C SER A 238 2.93 -3.68 -5.67
N VAL A 239 4.02 -4.29 -6.13
CA VAL A 239 4.13 -4.78 -7.50
C VAL A 239 3.20 -5.96 -7.74
N LEU A 240 3.04 -6.89 -6.77
CA LEU A 240 2.07 -7.98 -6.87
C LEU A 240 0.61 -7.46 -6.94
N MET A 241 0.28 -6.37 -6.23
CA MET A 241 -1.03 -5.73 -6.33
C MET A 241 -1.29 -5.21 -7.75
N ILE A 242 -0.32 -4.55 -8.37
CA ILE A 242 -0.42 -4.09 -9.76
C ILE A 242 -0.42 -5.26 -10.74
N GLN A 243 0.36 -6.31 -10.50
CA GLN A 243 0.35 -7.51 -11.33
C GLN A 243 -1.07 -8.11 -11.41
N ALA A 244 -1.75 -8.21 -10.27
CA ALA A 244 -3.13 -8.69 -10.22
C ALA A 244 -4.09 -7.77 -10.99
N ALA A 245 -3.98 -6.46 -10.81
CA ALA A 245 -4.78 -5.48 -11.56
C ALA A 245 -4.51 -5.50 -13.08
N MET A 246 -3.33 -5.94 -13.50
CA MET A 246 -2.97 -6.15 -14.91
C MET A 246 -3.49 -7.48 -15.48
N GLY A 247 -4.22 -8.29 -14.70
CA GLY A 247 -4.76 -9.58 -15.12
C GLY A 247 -3.82 -10.76 -14.86
N GLY A 248 -2.80 -10.58 -14.02
CA GLY A 248 -1.99 -11.65 -13.46
C GLY A 248 -2.70 -12.42 -12.35
N PRO A 249 -1.96 -13.22 -11.55
CA PRO A 249 -2.53 -13.93 -10.41
C PRO A 249 -3.25 -12.98 -9.45
N GLU A 250 -4.41 -13.38 -8.93
CA GLU A 250 -5.17 -12.63 -7.94
C GLU A 250 -4.33 -12.32 -6.70
N PHE A 251 -4.50 -11.11 -6.17
CA PHE A 251 -3.87 -10.70 -4.92
C PHE A 251 -4.89 -10.78 -3.78
N ASN A 252 -4.69 -11.72 -2.87
CA ASN A 252 -5.62 -12.10 -1.80
C ASN A 252 -5.14 -11.71 -0.39
N TRP A 253 -4.15 -10.81 -0.27
CA TRP A 253 -3.76 -10.24 1.00
C TRP A 253 -4.58 -8.98 1.31
N PRO A 254 -4.81 -8.64 2.60
CA PRO A 254 -5.46 -7.40 2.97
C PRO A 254 -4.81 -6.20 2.31
N ALA A 255 -5.60 -5.38 1.66
CA ALA A 255 -5.18 -4.10 1.10
C ALA A 255 -6.08 -2.99 1.63
N GLY A 256 -5.53 -1.79 1.75
CA GLY A 256 -6.35 -0.63 2.08
C GLY A 256 -7.24 -0.26 0.90
N CYS A 257 -8.52 -0.23 1.13
CA CYS A 257 -9.54 0.18 0.17
C CYS A 257 -10.50 1.19 0.80
N TYR A 258 -11.19 1.96 -0.02
CA TYR A 258 -12.20 2.90 0.47
C TYR A 258 -13.41 2.13 0.97
N VAL A 259 -13.75 2.36 2.24
CA VAL A 259 -14.88 1.72 2.92
C VAL A 259 -15.92 2.77 3.25
N ASN A 260 -17.15 2.53 2.76
CA ASN A 260 -18.32 3.33 3.08
C ASN A 260 -19.54 2.41 3.19
N THR A 261 -19.60 1.69 4.30
CA THR A 261 -20.66 0.74 4.64
C THR A 261 -21.53 1.30 5.78
N GLU A 262 -22.52 0.55 6.21
CA GLU A 262 -23.35 0.93 7.34
C GLU A 262 -22.53 1.07 8.64
N LYS A 263 -21.55 0.19 8.85
CA LYS A 263 -20.70 0.13 10.05
C LYS A 263 -19.46 1.03 9.97
N TYR A 264 -18.74 1.00 8.85
CA TYR A 264 -17.49 1.74 8.65
C TYR A 264 -17.64 2.72 7.50
N GLN A 265 -17.50 4.02 7.77
CA GLN A 265 -17.85 5.07 6.81
C GLN A 265 -16.70 6.01 6.49
N ASN A 266 -16.53 6.29 5.20
CA ASN A 266 -15.68 7.37 4.71
C ASN A 266 -14.23 7.32 5.19
N VAL A 267 -13.65 6.14 5.16
CA VAL A 267 -12.23 5.89 5.46
C VAL A 267 -11.61 4.98 4.41
N LEU A 268 -10.30 5.01 4.31
CA LEU A 268 -9.55 3.99 3.59
C LEU A 268 -8.83 3.14 4.63
N MET A 269 -9.05 1.83 4.62
CA MET A 269 -8.46 0.91 5.57
C MET A 269 -8.30 -0.50 4.99
N ALA A 270 -7.44 -1.30 5.61
CA ALA A 270 -7.26 -2.69 5.23
C ALA A 270 -8.51 -3.53 5.55
N MET A 271 -8.98 -4.25 4.54
CA MET A 271 -10.12 -5.16 4.59
C MET A 271 -9.73 -6.53 4.01
N PRO A 272 -10.57 -7.57 4.16
CA PRO A 272 -10.47 -8.75 3.33
C PRO A 272 -10.66 -8.36 1.85
N THR A 273 -9.59 -8.37 1.07
CA THR A 273 -9.62 -7.88 -0.31
C THR A 273 -9.17 -8.94 -1.30
N VAL A 274 -9.71 -8.84 -2.51
CA VAL A 274 -9.20 -9.46 -3.73
C VAL A 274 -8.93 -8.34 -4.72
N ILE A 275 -7.75 -8.33 -5.31
CA ILE A 275 -7.41 -7.47 -6.44
C ILE A 275 -7.28 -8.35 -7.66
N ASP A 276 -7.96 -7.98 -8.73
CA ASP A 276 -7.91 -8.61 -10.05
C ASP A 276 -7.97 -7.55 -11.17
N ALA A 277 -8.13 -7.98 -12.43
CA ALA A 277 -8.21 -7.08 -13.59
C ALA A 277 -9.42 -6.12 -13.55
N THR A 278 -10.39 -6.34 -12.66
CA THR A 278 -11.57 -5.46 -12.49
C THR A 278 -11.39 -4.42 -11.39
N GLY A 279 -10.28 -4.51 -10.64
CA GLY A 279 -9.91 -3.62 -9.55
C GLY A 279 -9.91 -4.30 -8.19
N VAL A 280 -10.07 -3.50 -7.11
CA VAL A 280 -10.16 -4.03 -5.75
C VAL A 280 -11.61 -4.28 -5.35
N HIS A 281 -11.83 -5.46 -4.77
CA HIS A 281 -13.07 -5.88 -4.15
C HIS A 281 -12.79 -6.21 -2.68
N PHE A 282 -13.71 -5.88 -1.78
CA PHE A 282 -13.57 -6.24 -0.37
C PHE A 282 -14.83 -6.92 0.17
N GLY A 283 -14.61 -7.82 1.13
CA GLY A 283 -15.65 -8.54 1.85
C GLY A 283 -15.80 -8.07 3.29
N GLU A 284 -16.73 -8.69 3.99
CA GLU A 284 -16.92 -8.47 5.41
C GLU A 284 -15.78 -9.07 6.23
N VAL A 285 -15.45 -8.41 7.35
CA VAL A 285 -14.48 -8.93 8.31
C VAL A 285 -15.22 -9.85 9.29
N GLU A 286 -14.77 -11.09 9.37
CA GLU A 286 -15.24 -12.06 10.34
C GLU A 286 -14.14 -12.38 11.36
N GLY A 287 -14.48 -12.38 12.64
CA GLY A 287 -13.55 -12.65 13.74
C GLY A 287 -14.26 -12.81 15.06
N THR A 288 -13.49 -12.97 16.14
CA THR A 288 -14.02 -12.96 17.51
C THR A 288 -14.49 -11.58 17.92
N ALA A 289 -15.25 -11.49 19.02
CA ALA A 289 -15.69 -10.20 19.55
C ALA A 289 -14.51 -9.26 19.86
N GLU A 290 -13.39 -9.81 20.36
CA GLU A 290 -12.18 -9.06 20.67
C GLU A 290 -11.48 -8.55 19.39
N GLU A 291 -11.42 -9.38 18.35
CA GLU A 291 -10.84 -9.00 17.05
C GLU A 291 -11.66 -7.89 16.39
N ILE A 292 -12.98 -8.00 16.43
CA ILE A 292 -13.89 -6.97 15.92
C ILE A 292 -13.77 -5.68 16.74
N ALA A 293 -13.67 -5.76 18.07
CA ALA A 293 -13.47 -4.58 18.92
C ALA A 293 -12.11 -3.90 18.61
N ALA A 294 -11.06 -4.66 18.31
CA ALA A 294 -9.78 -4.10 17.87
C ALA A 294 -9.90 -3.39 16.52
N LEU A 295 -10.69 -3.94 15.58
CA LEU A 295 -10.96 -3.29 14.30
C LEU A 295 -11.78 -2.00 14.49
N ASP A 296 -12.78 -1.99 15.38
CA ASP A 296 -13.59 -0.80 15.70
C ASP A 296 -12.71 0.31 16.31
N ALA A 297 -11.75 -0.04 17.17
CA ALA A 297 -10.77 0.91 17.70
C ALA A 297 -9.84 1.46 16.60
N SER A 298 -9.40 0.59 15.68
CA SER A 298 -8.60 0.98 14.52
C SER A 298 -9.35 1.94 13.60
N TYR A 299 -10.61 1.65 13.31
CA TYR A 299 -11.48 2.54 12.53
C TYR A 299 -11.64 3.91 13.21
N SER A 300 -11.88 3.93 14.51
CA SER A 300 -12.00 5.19 15.28
C SER A 300 -10.72 6.03 15.17
N HIS A 301 -9.55 5.40 15.20
CA HIS A 301 -8.28 6.08 14.97
C HIS A 301 -8.17 6.70 13.56
N LEU A 302 -8.61 5.96 12.54
CA LEU A 302 -8.61 6.46 11.15
C LEU A 302 -9.57 7.63 10.96
N GLN A 303 -10.72 7.63 11.66
CA GLN A 303 -11.63 8.76 11.65
C GLN A 303 -10.97 10.03 12.23
N VAL A 304 -10.23 9.90 13.33
CA VAL A 304 -9.47 11.02 13.91
C VAL A 304 -8.46 11.57 12.91
N MET A 305 -7.69 10.70 12.26
CA MET A 305 -6.70 11.12 11.24
C MET A 305 -7.37 11.79 10.03
N ARG A 306 -8.49 11.25 9.55
CA ARG A 306 -9.29 11.86 8.48
C ARG A 306 -9.76 13.26 8.87
N ASP A 307 -10.33 13.40 10.05
CA ASP A 307 -10.86 14.68 10.53
C ASP A 307 -9.73 15.71 10.76
N GLU A 308 -8.54 15.25 11.14
CA GLU A 308 -7.34 16.09 11.22
C GLU A 308 -6.97 16.68 9.86
N ILE A 309 -6.91 15.89 8.79
CA ILE A 309 -6.59 16.40 7.45
C ILE A 309 -7.71 17.27 6.86
N ILE A 310 -8.97 17.07 7.27
CA ILE A 310 -10.08 17.99 6.98
C ILE A 310 -9.85 19.33 7.69
N ASN A 311 -9.55 19.31 8.98
CA ASN A 311 -9.30 20.51 9.78
C ASN A 311 -8.06 21.31 9.29
N LEU A 312 -7.07 20.60 8.74
CA LEU A 312 -5.91 21.22 8.09
C LEU A 312 -6.22 21.80 6.69
N GLY A 313 -7.45 21.63 6.19
CA GLY A 313 -7.89 22.15 4.90
C GLY A 313 -7.27 21.42 3.69
N ILE A 314 -6.74 20.22 3.87
CA ILE A 314 -6.12 19.43 2.79
C ILE A 314 -7.19 18.77 1.91
N ILE A 315 -8.23 18.24 2.56
CA ILE A 315 -9.44 17.75 1.91
C ILE A 315 -10.65 18.47 2.51
N PRO A 316 -11.73 18.66 1.76
CA PRO A 316 -12.94 19.30 2.27
C PRO A 316 -13.70 18.37 3.26
N PRO A 317 -14.70 18.90 3.98
CA PRO A 317 -15.62 18.09 4.77
C PRO A 317 -16.26 16.96 3.95
N VAL A 318 -16.55 15.84 4.62
CA VAL A 318 -17.10 14.61 3.97
C VAL A 318 -18.31 14.90 3.07
N ALA A 319 -19.18 15.82 3.49
CA ALA A 319 -20.40 16.18 2.73
C ALA A 319 -20.09 16.75 1.32
N GLU A 320 -18.88 17.25 1.10
CA GLU A 320 -18.45 17.85 -0.16
C GLU A 320 -17.67 16.88 -1.06
N TRP A 321 -17.31 15.68 -0.58
CA TRP A 321 -16.45 14.76 -1.33
C TRP A 321 -17.05 14.37 -2.68
N LYS A 322 -18.37 14.09 -2.72
CA LYS A 322 -19.05 13.75 -3.98
C LYS A 322 -19.09 14.90 -5.01
N THR A 323 -18.90 16.14 -4.58
CA THR A 323 -18.75 17.28 -5.48
C THR A 323 -17.40 17.24 -6.20
N ILE A 324 -16.34 16.78 -5.48
CA ILE A 324 -15.00 16.65 -6.03
C ILE A 324 -14.85 15.32 -6.79
N ASN A 325 -15.25 14.23 -6.16
CA ASN A 325 -15.22 12.90 -6.76
C ASN A 325 -16.63 12.29 -6.76
N PRO A 326 -17.38 12.37 -7.86
CA PRO A 326 -18.74 11.82 -7.94
C PRO A 326 -18.84 10.30 -7.80
N ASN A 327 -17.72 9.60 -7.85
CA ASN A 327 -17.67 8.13 -7.72
C ASN A 327 -17.65 7.61 -6.26
N LEU A 328 -17.56 8.52 -5.25
CA LEU A 328 -17.57 8.18 -3.83
C LEU A 328 -18.97 7.95 -3.28
#